data_cd6f41fded6db498e348b7acb58d6737
#
_entry.id   cd6f41fded6db498e348b7acb58d6737
#
_cell.length_a   1.000
_cell.length_b   1.000
_cell.length_c   1.000
_cell.angle_alpha   90.00
_cell.angle_beta   90.00
_cell.angle_gamma   90.00
#
_symmetry.space_group_name_H-M   'P 1'
#
loop_
_entity.id
_entity.type
_entity.pdbx_description
1 polymer ?
#
loop_
_entity_poly.entity_id
_entity_poly.type
_entity_poly.pdbx_seq_one_letter_code
_entity_poly.pdbx_strand_id
1 'polypeptide(L)'
;MPEYTDDGGVFYDLSFLHRFIKPPGASGECLFLLHGSGVDETTLVPLARQIAPRAALVAARGRIPQEDGFRWFERITPTSFEQASIRTETDTFATFVAEATKRHGLDLSRATFLGYSNGANLVSSLMLLHPGLVRRAALLRPMPVLDETPPTNLGGTKVLMIAGAADLTYGPFAPALVTLLSQRGATVDARIVASGHEIGDPDAAIVRQWLADPAVA
;
A
#
# COMPACT_ATOMS: atom_id res chain seq x y z
N MET A 1 17.82 -10.61 24.01
CA MET A 1 17.30 -9.35 23.47
C MET A 1 17.75 -9.32 22.02
N PRO A 2 16.85 -9.30 21.00
CA PRO A 2 17.33 -9.11 19.65
C PRO A 2 17.95 -7.72 19.55
N GLU A 3 19.18 -7.64 19.04
CA GLU A 3 19.82 -6.38 18.68
C GLU A 3 18.93 -5.67 17.68
N TYR A 4 18.44 -4.49 18.01
CA TYR A 4 17.74 -3.59 17.09
C TYR A 4 18.78 -3.08 16.10
N THR A 5 18.92 -3.80 14.99
CA THR A 5 19.62 -3.27 13.82
C THR A 5 18.76 -2.15 13.23
N ASP A 6 19.39 -1.16 12.60
CA ASP A 6 18.71 0.00 11.97
C ASP A 6 17.64 -0.40 10.94
N ASP A 7 17.65 -1.66 10.48
CA ASP A 7 16.74 -2.24 9.50
C ASP A 7 15.47 -2.91 10.07
N GLY A 8 15.26 -2.85 11.38
CA GLY A 8 14.11 -3.47 12.06
C GLY A 8 14.19 -4.99 12.17
N GLY A 9 13.38 -5.57 13.07
CA GLY A 9 13.26 -7.04 13.20
C GLY A 9 12.47 -7.64 12.04
N VAL A 10 12.91 -8.80 11.54
CA VAL A 10 12.15 -9.61 10.56
C VAL A 10 11.31 -10.62 11.34
N PHE A 11 10.01 -10.70 11.00
CA PHE A 11 9.04 -11.56 11.64
C PHE A 11 8.48 -12.56 10.63
N TYR A 12 8.41 -13.84 11.03
CA TYR A 12 7.97 -14.97 10.21
C TYR A 12 6.74 -15.68 10.81
N ASP A 13 6.25 -15.20 11.93
CA ASP A 13 5.24 -15.87 12.77
C ASP A 13 3.80 -15.41 12.49
N LEU A 14 3.60 -14.54 11.49
CA LEU A 14 2.30 -14.11 10.99
C LEU A 14 2.05 -14.61 9.56
N SER A 15 0.85 -14.32 9.03
CA SER A 15 0.43 -14.74 7.67
C SER A 15 1.34 -14.22 6.56
N PHE A 16 2.01 -13.08 6.77
CA PHE A 16 3.02 -12.51 5.89
C PHE A 16 4.33 -12.30 6.64
N LEU A 17 5.46 -12.67 5.99
CA LEU A 17 6.76 -12.18 6.42
C LEU A 17 6.73 -10.66 6.38
N HIS A 18 7.24 -10.03 7.45
CA HIS A 18 7.29 -8.57 7.49
C HIS A 18 8.46 -8.05 8.33
N ARG A 19 8.83 -6.80 8.10
CA ARG A 19 9.72 -6.03 8.96
C ARG A 19 8.91 -5.05 9.79
N PHE A 20 9.26 -4.93 11.05
CA PHE A 20 8.71 -3.91 11.94
C PHE A 20 9.81 -2.96 12.38
N ILE A 21 9.67 -1.68 12.04
CA ILE A 21 10.63 -0.62 12.36
C ILE A 21 9.90 0.43 13.18
N LYS A 22 10.36 0.65 14.41
CA LYS A 22 9.79 1.67 15.28
C LYS A 22 10.91 2.63 15.72
N PRO A 23 10.94 3.86 15.16
CA PRO A 23 11.99 4.82 15.50
C PRO A 23 11.86 5.30 16.96
N PRO A 24 12.95 5.74 17.60
CA PRO A 24 12.90 6.40 18.90
C PRO A 24 11.97 7.63 18.83
N GLY A 25 11.10 7.81 19.83
CA GLY A 25 10.13 8.92 19.83
C GLY A 25 9.08 8.85 18.74
N ALA A 26 8.67 7.64 18.35
CA ALA A 26 7.62 7.44 17.34
C ALA A 26 6.37 8.27 17.64
N SER A 27 5.75 8.83 16.58
CA SER A 27 4.58 9.73 16.66
C SER A 27 3.27 9.04 17.06
N GLY A 28 3.25 7.69 17.06
CA GLY A 28 2.04 6.88 17.17
C GLY A 28 1.35 6.63 15.82
N GLU A 29 1.85 7.22 14.73
CA GLU A 29 1.43 6.90 13.37
C GLU A 29 2.12 5.63 12.87
N CYS A 30 1.50 4.95 11.91
CA CYS A 30 2.01 3.73 11.31
C CYS A 30 1.85 3.75 9.80
N LEU A 31 2.85 3.25 9.08
CA LEU A 31 2.77 2.98 7.65
C LEU A 31 2.83 1.47 7.41
N PHE A 32 1.80 0.91 6.76
CA PHE A 32 1.87 -0.40 6.13
C PHE A 32 2.44 -0.23 4.73
N LEU A 33 3.55 -0.91 4.43
CA LEU A 33 4.29 -0.77 3.18
C LEU A 33 4.10 -2.02 2.31
N LEU A 34 3.60 -1.83 1.09
CA LEU A 34 3.32 -2.89 0.12
C LEU A 34 4.10 -2.62 -1.16
N HIS A 35 5.13 -3.42 -1.39
CA HIS A 35 6.09 -3.28 -2.49
C HIS A 35 5.48 -3.58 -3.89
N GLY A 36 6.17 -3.21 -4.95
CA GLY A 36 5.84 -3.57 -6.32
C GLY A 36 6.21 -5.03 -6.66
N SER A 37 5.92 -5.46 -7.89
CA SER A 37 6.31 -6.80 -8.37
C SER A 37 7.81 -6.95 -8.53
N GLY A 38 8.37 -8.15 -8.26
CA GLY A 38 9.76 -8.50 -8.51
C GLY A 38 10.76 -7.97 -7.47
N VAL A 39 10.27 -7.46 -6.35
CA VAL A 39 11.08 -6.92 -5.24
C VAL A 39 10.57 -7.46 -3.90
N ASP A 40 11.02 -6.92 -2.78
CA ASP A 40 10.69 -7.40 -1.45
C ASP A 40 10.23 -6.28 -0.48
N GLU A 41 10.01 -6.64 0.78
CA GLU A 41 9.53 -5.75 1.84
C GLU A 41 10.48 -4.57 2.14
N THR A 42 11.75 -4.62 1.73
CA THR A 42 12.70 -3.54 2.01
C THR A 42 12.56 -2.35 1.08
N THR A 43 11.98 -2.56 -0.09
CA THR A 43 11.98 -1.60 -1.22
C THR A 43 11.38 -0.25 -0.89
N LEU A 44 10.27 -0.20 -0.12
CA LEU A 44 9.62 1.07 0.23
C LEU A 44 10.13 1.68 1.55
N VAL A 45 11.00 1.00 2.29
CA VAL A 45 11.51 1.50 3.58
C VAL A 45 12.25 2.84 3.43
N PRO A 46 13.16 3.04 2.45
CA PRO A 46 13.82 4.35 2.27
C PRO A 46 12.82 5.49 2.02
N LEU A 47 11.84 5.27 1.14
CA LEU A 47 10.79 6.26 0.88
C LEU A 47 9.98 6.56 2.16
N ALA A 48 9.55 5.54 2.88
CA ALA A 48 8.77 5.70 4.10
C ALA A 48 9.52 6.50 5.18
N ARG A 49 10.82 6.26 5.35
CA ARG A 49 11.68 7.04 6.26
C ARG A 49 11.80 8.52 5.85
N GLN A 50 11.83 8.78 4.53
CA GLN A 50 11.90 10.14 4.00
C GLN A 50 10.59 10.91 4.20
N ILE A 51 9.43 10.27 4.02
CA ILE A 51 8.12 10.94 4.07
C ILE A 51 7.52 11.02 5.48
N ALA A 52 7.81 10.03 6.34
CA ALA A 52 7.27 9.92 7.69
C ALA A 52 8.32 9.38 8.69
N PRO A 53 9.40 10.15 8.99
CA PRO A 53 10.56 9.65 9.75
C PRO A 53 10.24 9.24 11.19
N ARG A 54 9.08 9.64 11.73
CA ARG A 54 8.64 9.28 13.09
C ARG A 54 7.49 8.26 13.11
N ALA A 55 7.03 7.77 11.97
CA ALA A 55 6.03 6.72 11.94
C ALA A 55 6.65 5.34 12.19
N ALA A 56 5.91 4.44 12.82
CA ALA A 56 6.25 3.02 12.82
C ALA A 56 5.99 2.44 11.43
N LEU A 57 6.85 1.51 10.97
CA LEU A 57 6.72 0.90 9.65
C LEU A 57 6.44 -0.60 9.81
N VAL A 58 5.44 -1.09 9.09
CA VAL A 58 5.16 -2.51 8.89
C VAL A 58 5.36 -2.79 7.41
N ALA A 59 6.54 -3.27 7.03
CA ALA A 59 6.89 -3.55 5.66
C ALA A 59 6.67 -5.04 5.37
N ALA A 60 5.60 -5.37 4.66
CA ALA A 60 5.20 -6.74 4.37
C ALA A 60 5.77 -7.22 3.03
N ARG A 61 6.04 -8.54 2.93
CA ARG A 61 6.48 -9.20 1.71
C ARG A 61 5.32 -9.98 1.08
N GLY A 62 5.08 -9.76 -0.23
CA GLY A 62 4.16 -10.59 -0.99
C GLY A 62 4.55 -12.06 -0.94
N ARG A 63 3.57 -12.96 -1.04
CA ARG A 63 3.81 -14.42 -0.85
C ARG A 63 4.05 -15.17 -2.15
N ILE A 64 3.76 -14.57 -3.30
CA ILE A 64 3.90 -15.22 -4.60
C ILE A 64 5.32 -14.94 -5.14
N PRO A 65 6.17 -15.95 -5.34
CA PRO A 65 7.50 -15.76 -5.92
C PRO A 65 7.43 -15.24 -7.35
N GLN A 66 8.32 -14.32 -7.70
CA GLN A 66 8.48 -13.81 -9.07
C GLN A 66 9.93 -13.41 -9.32
N GLU A 67 10.60 -14.08 -10.27
CA GLU A 67 12.01 -13.82 -10.62
C GLU A 67 12.87 -13.84 -9.33
N ASP A 68 13.60 -12.76 -9.05
CA ASP A 68 14.44 -12.62 -7.85
C ASP A 68 13.71 -12.02 -6.65
N GLY A 69 12.38 -11.82 -6.74
CA GLY A 69 11.57 -11.17 -5.72
C GLY A 69 10.19 -11.80 -5.56
N PHE A 70 9.24 -10.96 -5.20
CA PHE A 70 7.88 -11.37 -4.83
C PHE A 70 6.82 -10.47 -5.45
N ARG A 71 5.58 -10.98 -5.45
CA ARG A 71 4.37 -10.23 -5.81
C ARG A 71 3.22 -10.62 -4.88
N TRP A 72 2.13 -9.88 -4.96
CA TRP A 72 1.00 -10.05 -4.05
C TRP A 72 -0.01 -11.09 -4.54
N PHE A 73 -0.19 -11.25 -5.84
CA PHE A 73 -1.14 -12.20 -6.45
C PHE A 73 -0.67 -12.61 -7.84
N GLU A 74 -1.18 -13.75 -8.32
CA GLU A 74 -0.80 -14.35 -9.61
C GLU A 74 -1.13 -13.44 -10.80
N ARG A 75 -0.21 -13.38 -11.76
CA ARG A 75 -0.31 -12.59 -12.99
C ARG A 75 -0.52 -13.49 -14.20
N ILE A 76 -1.51 -13.14 -15.05
CA ILE A 76 -1.76 -13.81 -16.33
C ILE A 76 -1.02 -13.06 -17.44
N THR A 77 -1.20 -11.73 -17.53
CA THR A 77 -0.50 -10.82 -18.44
C THR A 77 -0.01 -9.59 -17.66
N PRO A 78 0.74 -8.66 -18.26
CA PRO A 78 1.12 -7.43 -17.56
C PRO A 78 -0.05 -6.66 -16.92
N THR A 79 -1.25 -6.74 -17.50
CA THR A 79 -2.44 -5.99 -17.05
C THR A 79 -3.64 -6.88 -16.68
N SER A 80 -3.46 -8.21 -16.61
CA SER A 80 -4.52 -9.17 -16.25
C SER A 80 -4.01 -10.13 -15.18
N PHE A 81 -4.85 -10.43 -14.20
CA PHE A 81 -4.48 -11.15 -12.99
C PHE A 81 -5.50 -12.24 -12.66
N GLU A 82 -5.04 -13.28 -11.95
CA GLU A 82 -5.88 -14.39 -11.52
C GLU A 82 -6.79 -13.90 -10.36
N GLN A 83 -8.11 -13.91 -10.60
CA GLN A 83 -9.10 -13.27 -9.71
C GLN A 83 -9.26 -14.00 -8.37
N ALA A 84 -9.16 -15.33 -8.34
CA ALA A 84 -9.20 -16.07 -7.09
C ALA A 84 -7.95 -15.79 -6.24
N SER A 85 -6.78 -15.67 -6.88
CA SER A 85 -5.53 -15.28 -6.19
C SER A 85 -5.64 -13.88 -5.58
N ILE A 86 -6.17 -12.88 -6.31
CA ILE A 86 -6.38 -11.53 -5.75
C ILE A 86 -7.24 -11.59 -4.49
N ARG A 87 -8.37 -12.31 -4.53
CA ARG A 87 -9.30 -12.43 -3.39
C ARG A 87 -8.64 -13.12 -2.21
N THR A 88 -8.02 -14.29 -2.44
CA THR A 88 -7.33 -15.05 -1.38
C THR A 88 -6.23 -14.25 -0.71
N GLU A 89 -5.37 -13.59 -1.49
CA GLU A 89 -4.27 -12.79 -0.94
C GLU A 89 -4.77 -11.54 -0.23
N THR A 90 -5.85 -10.91 -0.72
CA THR A 90 -6.49 -9.77 -0.06
C THR A 90 -7.10 -10.17 1.29
N ASP A 91 -7.82 -11.29 1.36
CA ASP A 91 -8.42 -11.82 2.60
C ASP A 91 -7.35 -12.18 3.63
N THR A 92 -6.27 -12.83 3.15
CA THR A 92 -5.13 -13.17 4.01
C THR A 92 -4.42 -11.90 4.50
N PHE A 93 -4.30 -10.85 3.65
CA PHE A 93 -3.68 -9.60 4.06
C PHE A 93 -4.55 -8.81 5.05
N ALA A 94 -5.88 -8.88 4.94
CA ALA A 94 -6.79 -8.33 5.95
C ALA A 94 -6.57 -8.98 7.32
N THR A 95 -6.41 -10.30 7.35
CA THR A 95 -6.06 -11.05 8.56
C THR A 95 -4.71 -10.60 9.11
N PHE A 96 -3.68 -10.51 8.26
CA PHE A 96 -2.35 -10.04 8.64
C PHE A 96 -2.38 -8.64 9.27
N VAL A 97 -3.17 -7.71 8.73
CA VAL A 97 -3.29 -6.35 9.30
C VAL A 97 -3.78 -6.42 10.74
N ALA A 98 -4.78 -7.26 11.04
CA ALA A 98 -5.28 -7.44 12.41
C ALA A 98 -4.22 -8.08 13.32
N GLU A 99 -3.52 -9.10 12.84
CA GLU A 99 -2.44 -9.79 13.57
C GLU A 99 -1.27 -8.84 13.88
N ALA A 100 -0.77 -8.11 12.88
CA ALA A 100 0.34 -7.15 13.02
C ALA A 100 -0.04 -5.99 13.94
N THR A 101 -1.27 -5.50 13.85
CA THR A 101 -1.81 -4.45 14.72
C THR A 101 -1.76 -4.89 16.18
N LYS A 102 -2.26 -6.10 16.49
CA LYS A 102 -2.23 -6.67 17.83
C LYS A 102 -0.79 -6.94 18.29
N ARG A 103 0.03 -7.54 17.43
CA ARG A 103 1.42 -7.94 17.72
C ARG A 103 2.30 -6.76 18.12
N HIS A 104 2.16 -5.64 17.40
CA HIS A 104 3.01 -4.46 17.55
C HIS A 104 2.35 -3.31 18.32
N GLY A 105 1.12 -3.49 18.81
CA GLY A 105 0.40 -2.49 19.58
C GLY A 105 0.12 -1.21 18.77
N LEU A 106 -0.34 -1.38 17.51
CA LEU A 106 -0.60 -0.27 16.60
C LEU A 106 -2.04 0.24 16.71
N ASP A 107 -2.24 1.50 16.37
CA ASP A 107 -3.57 2.12 16.23
C ASP A 107 -3.91 2.25 14.74
N LEU A 108 -4.83 1.41 14.25
CA LEU A 108 -5.27 1.43 12.86
C LEU A 108 -5.96 2.73 12.45
N SER A 109 -6.53 3.49 13.39
CA SER A 109 -7.12 4.79 13.08
C SER A 109 -6.06 5.82 12.63
N ARG A 110 -4.79 5.58 12.99
CA ARG A 110 -3.62 6.39 12.65
C ARG A 110 -2.72 5.72 11.60
N ALA A 111 -3.17 4.61 11.02
CA ALA A 111 -2.44 3.91 10.00
C ALA A 111 -2.67 4.49 8.60
N THR A 112 -1.62 4.51 7.79
CA THR A 112 -1.69 4.77 6.34
C THR A 112 -1.12 3.58 5.59
N PHE A 113 -1.79 3.15 4.54
CA PHE A 113 -1.31 2.08 3.66
C PHE A 113 -0.61 2.71 2.46
N LEU A 114 0.68 2.48 2.32
CA LEU A 114 1.49 2.95 1.19
C LEU A 114 1.77 1.76 0.27
N GLY A 115 1.20 1.77 -0.90
CA GLY A 115 1.41 0.75 -1.91
C GLY A 115 2.04 1.29 -3.19
N TYR A 116 2.89 0.47 -3.82
CA TYR A 116 3.47 0.77 -5.12
C TYR A 116 3.09 -0.32 -6.13
N SER A 117 2.59 0.08 -7.32
CA SER A 117 2.29 -0.83 -8.42
C SER A 117 1.42 -2.01 -7.95
N ASN A 118 1.90 -3.25 -7.99
CA ASN A 118 1.19 -4.43 -7.52
C ASN A 118 0.76 -4.31 -6.05
N GLY A 119 1.57 -3.70 -5.17
CA GLY A 119 1.19 -3.41 -3.79
C GLY A 119 0.08 -2.37 -3.67
N ALA A 120 0.08 -1.33 -4.52
CA ALA A 120 -1.01 -0.35 -4.58
C ALA A 120 -2.32 -1.01 -5.05
N ASN A 121 -2.23 -1.98 -5.95
CA ASN A 121 -3.37 -2.76 -6.43
C ASN A 121 -3.95 -3.64 -5.32
N LEU A 122 -3.11 -4.27 -4.48
CA LEU A 122 -3.59 -5.02 -3.33
C LEU A 122 -4.29 -4.10 -2.31
N VAL A 123 -3.75 -2.89 -2.04
CA VAL A 123 -4.41 -1.93 -1.14
C VAL A 123 -5.77 -1.52 -1.69
N SER A 124 -5.89 -1.25 -3.00
CA SER A 124 -7.18 -0.92 -3.61
C SER A 124 -8.18 -2.09 -3.51
N SER A 125 -7.73 -3.33 -3.70
CA SER A 125 -8.55 -4.53 -3.50
C SER A 125 -8.98 -4.68 -2.04
N LEU A 126 -8.07 -4.41 -1.09
CA LEU A 126 -8.34 -4.45 0.35
C LEU A 126 -9.45 -3.45 0.73
N MET A 127 -9.42 -2.23 0.20
CA MET A 127 -10.48 -1.24 0.44
C MET A 127 -11.83 -1.72 -0.10
N LEU A 128 -11.85 -2.32 -1.28
CA LEU A 128 -13.09 -2.76 -1.95
C LEU A 128 -13.69 -4.03 -1.34
N LEU A 129 -12.86 -4.97 -0.88
CA LEU A 129 -13.30 -6.25 -0.31
C LEU A 129 -13.49 -6.20 1.20
N HIS A 130 -12.74 -5.34 1.91
CA HIS A 130 -12.78 -5.17 3.38
C HIS A 130 -13.01 -3.70 3.76
N PRO A 131 -14.21 -3.14 3.48
CA PRO A 131 -14.50 -1.73 3.75
C PRO A 131 -14.32 -1.40 5.24
N GLY A 132 -13.75 -0.21 5.50
CA GLY A 132 -13.48 0.27 6.86
C GLY A 132 -12.13 -0.15 7.45
N LEU A 133 -11.43 -1.14 6.86
CA LEU A 133 -10.10 -1.55 7.32
C LEU A 133 -9.04 -0.50 6.98
N VAL A 134 -9.10 0.08 5.80
CA VAL A 134 -8.18 1.12 5.31
C VAL A 134 -8.89 2.47 5.37
N ARG A 135 -8.41 3.37 6.23
CA ARG A 135 -8.92 4.74 6.32
C ARG A 135 -8.11 5.74 5.50
N ARG A 136 -6.81 5.48 5.36
CA ARG A 136 -5.87 6.31 4.59
C ARG A 136 -4.99 5.45 3.71
N ALA A 137 -4.91 5.77 2.43
CA ALA A 137 -4.06 5.07 1.47
C ALA A 137 -3.31 6.05 0.56
N ALA A 138 -2.02 5.77 0.30
CA ALA A 138 -1.23 6.39 -0.75
C ALA A 138 -0.90 5.31 -1.79
N LEU A 139 -1.47 5.43 -2.98
CA LEU A 139 -1.38 4.47 -4.08
C LEU A 139 -0.50 5.04 -5.19
N LEU A 140 0.70 4.48 -5.33
CA LEU A 140 1.68 4.90 -6.34
C LEU A 140 1.60 3.96 -7.55
N ARG A 141 1.32 4.50 -8.74
CA ARG A 141 1.16 3.75 -10.01
C ARG A 141 0.13 2.62 -9.91
N PRO A 142 -1.06 2.86 -9.35
CA PRO A 142 -2.10 1.85 -9.23
C PRO A 142 -2.86 1.63 -10.55
N MET A 143 -3.51 0.45 -10.64
CA MET A 143 -4.54 0.16 -11.64
C MET A 143 -5.65 -0.68 -10.99
N PRO A 144 -6.89 -0.68 -11.51
CA PRO A 144 -7.91 -1.60 -11.07
C PRO A 144 -7.53 -3.03 -11.49
N VAL A 145 -7.70 -4.00 -10.60
CA VAL A 145 -7.32 -5.40 -10.84
C VAL A 145 -8.47 -6.38 -10.61
N LEU A 146 -9.54 -5.95 -9.95
CA LEU A 146 -10.74 -6.76 -9.76
C LEU A 146 -11.68 -6.61 -10.97
N ASP A 147 -12.04 -7.71 -11.60
CA ASP A 147 -13.04 -7.73 -12.67
C ASP A 147 -14.44 -7.39 -12.13
N GLU A 148 -14.75 -7.88 -10.93
CA GLU A 148 -16.01 -7.61 -10.24
C GLU A 148 -15.75 -7.07 -8.84
N THR A 149 -16.37 -5.93 -8.52
CA THR A 149 -16.29 -5.31 -7.19
C THR A 149 -17.65 -5.38 -6.49
N PRO A 150 -17.69 -5.82 -5.21
CA PRO A 150 -18.95 -5.82 -4.46
C PRO A 150 -19.47 -4.39 -4.27
N PRO A 151 -20.76 -4.23 -3.99
CA PRO A 151 -21.28 -2.96 -3.48
C PRO A 151 -20.55 -2.61 -2.18
N THR A 152 -19.78 -1.53 -2.19
CA THR A 152 -18.89 -1.14 -1.09
C THR A 152 -19.07 0.34 -0.78
N ASN A 153 -19.11 0.70 0.51
CA ASN A 153 -19.11 2.08 0.96
C ASN A 153 -17.72 2.43 1.54
N LEU A 154 -17.05 3.38 0.89
CA LEU A 154 -15.74 3.90 1.30
C LEU A 154 -15.86 5.30 1.94
N GLY A 155 -17.03 5.68 2.40
CA GLY A 155 -17.23 6.94 3.11
C GLY A 155 -16.25 7.08 4.29
N GLY A 156 -15.54 8.22 4.36
CA GLY A 156 -14.49 8.46 5.34
C GLY A 156 -13.11 7.90 5.00
N THR A 157 -12.96 7.18 3.87
CA THR A 157 -11.65 6.75 3.36
C THR A 157 -11.01 7.87 2.53
N LYS A 158 -9.75 8.20 2.83
CA LYS A 158 -8.95 9.23 2.13
C LYS A 158 -7.85 8.55 1.32
N VAL A 159 -7.77 8.86 0.03
CA VAL A 159 -6.86 8.19 -0.91
C VAL A 159 -6.08 9.22 -1.69
N LEU A 160 -4.75 9.15 -1.60
CA LEU A 160 -3.86 9.78 -2.55
C LEU A 160 -3.56 8.78 -3.68
N MET A 161 -3.73 9.18 -4.92
CA MET A 161 -3.31 8.38 -6.08
C MET A 161 -2.29 9.16 -6.91
N ILE A 162 -1.15 8.54 -7.23
CA ILE A 162 -0.12 9.15 -8.08
C ILE A 162 0.12 8.27 -9.31
N ALA A 163 -0.19 8.80 -10.49
CA ALA A 163 0.08 8.19 -11.79
C ALA A 163 1.30 8.85 -12.46
N GLY A 164 2.02 8.10 -13.29
CA GLY A 164 3.09 8.61 -14.13
C GLY A 164 2.57 8.99 -15.52
N ALA A 165 2.82 10.22 -15.98
CA ALA A 165 2.40 10.67 -17.32
C ALA A 165 3.10 9.91 -18.46
N ALA A 166 4.34 9.46 -18.22
CA ALA A 166 5.11 8.65 -19.16
C ALA A 166 4.95 7.13 -18.95
N ASP A 167 4.10 6.69 -18.01
CA ASP A 167 3.76 5.27 -17.82
C ASP A 167 2.70 4.85 -18.85
N LEU A 168 3.16 4.46 -20.03
CA LEU A 168 2.26 4.08 -21.14
C LEU A 168 1.55 2.73 -20.92
N THR A 169 2.03 1.92 -20.00
CA THR A 169 1.45 0.59 -19.72
C THR A 169 0.34 0.65 -18.68
N TYR A 170 0.57 1.31 -17.56
CA TYR A 170 -0.35 1.29 -16.41
C TYR A 170 -1.05 2.64 -16.18
N GLY A 171 -0.42 3.75 -16.56
CA GLY A 171 -0.99 5.09 -16.44
C GLY A 171 -2.40 5.25 -17.01
N PRO A 172 -2.72 4.67 -18.20
CA PRO A 172 -4.07 4.74 -18.78
C PRO A 172 -5.20 4.15 -17.92
N PHE A 173 -4.89 3.29 -16.96
CA PHE A 173 -5.90 2.68 -16.07
C PHE A 173 -6.21 3.54 -14.83
N ALA A 174 -5.35 4.47 -14.46
CA ALA A 174 -5.52 5.27 -13.25
C ALA A 174 -6.86 6.03 -13.18
N PRO A 175 -7.38 6.68 -14.26
CA PRO A 175 -8.67 7.36 -14.22
C PRO A 175 -9.85 6.45 -13.88
N ALA A 176 -9.81 5.19 -14.34
CA ALA A 176 -10.86 4.21 -14.04
C ALA A 176 -10.89 3.88 -12.53
N LEU A 177 -9.73 3.72 -11.90
CA LEU A 177 -9.64 3.47 -10.46
C LEU A 177 -10.06 4.70 -9.64
N VAL A 178 -9.68 5.92 -10.04
CA VAL A 178 -10.17 7.16 -9.41
C VAL A 178 -11.69 7.20 -9.44
N THR A 179 -12.29 6.95 -10.60
CA THR A 179 -13.75 6.94 -10.77
C THR A 179 -14.39 5.90 -9.87
N LEU A 180 -13.89 4.67 -9.86
CA LEU A 180 -14.40 3.58 -9.04
C LEU A 180 -14.41 3.93 -7.55
N LEU A 181 -13.27 4.36 -7.01
CA LEU A 181 -13.13 4.67 -5.58
C LEU A 181 -14.00 5.87 -5.17
N SER A 182 -14.06 6.92 -6.02
CA SER A 182 -14.90 8.10 -5.77
C SER A 182 -16.39 7.75 -5.79
N GLN A 183 -16.85 6.93 -6.75
CA GLN A 183 -18.23 6.45 -6.80
C GLN A 183 -18.62 5.58 -5.60
N ARG A 184 -17.64 4.95 -4.95
CA ARG A 184 -17.83 4.22 -3.68
C ARG A 184 -17.75 5.10 -2.44
N GLY A 185 -17.55 6.42 -2.59
CA GLY A 185 -17.59 7.39 -1.51
C GLY A 185 -16.23 7.76 -0.91
N ALA A 186 -15.11 7.27 -1.45
CA ALA A 186 -13.78 7.69 -1.03
C ALA A 186 -13.50 9.13 -1.47
N THR A 187 -12.78 9.88 -0.62
CA THR A 187 -12.17 11.16 -1.01
C THR A 187 -10.84 10.89 -1.69
N VAL A 188 -10.76 11.10 -3.01
CA VAL A 188 -9.57 10.79 -3.81
C VAL A 188 -8.86 12.06 -4.25
N ASP A 189 -7.59 12.22 -3.83
CA ASP A 189 -6.64 13.22 -4.34
C ASP A 189 -5.80 12.55 -5.44
N ALA A 190 -6.11 12.84 -6.71
CA ALA A 190 -5.44 12.26 -7.86
C ALA A 190 -4.37 13.21 -8.39
N ARG A 191 -3.13 12.73 -8.49
CA ARG A 191 -1.96 13.47 -8.95
C ARG A 191 -1.30 12.76 -10.12
N ILE A 192 -0.69 13.54 -11.02
CA ILE A 192 0.10 13.05 -12.15
C ILE A 192 1.49 13.67 -12.05
N VAL A 193 2.52 12.82 -12.14
CA VAL A 193 3.93 13.24 -12.20
C VAL A 193 4.49 12.97 -13.60
N ALA A 194 5.51 13.71 -14.01
CA ALA A 194 6.08 13.60 -15.37
C ALA A 194 6.84 12.30 -15.64
N SER A 195 7.18 11.50 -14.56
CA SER A 195 7.91 10.24 -14.67
C SER A 195 7.09 9.11 -15.31
N GLY A 196 7.74 7.98 -15.54
CA GLY A 196 7.12 6.72 -15.94
C GLY A 196 6.57 5.92 -14.77
N HIS A 197 6.83 4.60 -14.80
CA HIS A 197 6.36 3.69 -13.76
C HIS A 197 7.14 3.80 -12.45
N GLU A 198 8.43 4.19 -12.52
CA GLU A 198 9.32 4.31 -11.38
C GLU A 198 8.90 5.42 -10.40
N ILE A 199 9.21 5.20 -9.10
CA ILE A 199 9.02 6.20 -8.04
C ILE A 199 10.24 7.13 -8.00
N GLY A 200 10.01 8.43 -7.78
CA GLY A 200 11.06 9.44 -7.66
C GLY A 200 10.78 10.50 -6.59
N ASP A 201 11.66 11.51 -6.54
CA ASP A 201 11.54 12.62 -5.59
C ASP A 201 10.19 13.37 -5.64
N PRO A 202 9.55 13.58 -6.83
CA PRO A 202 8.23 14.18 -6.88
C PRO A 202 7.17 13.39 -6.11
N ASP A 203 7.22 12.05 -6.18
CA ASP A 203 6.30 11.19 -5.45
C ASP A 203 6.48 11.37 -3.94
N ALA A 204 7.72 11.35 -3.46
CA ALA A 204 8.05 11.56 -2.05
C ALA A 204 7.55 12.91 -1.54
N ALA A 205 7.74 13.97 -2.31
CA ALA A 205 7.28 15.32 -1.95
C ALA A 205 5.76 15.39 -1.83
N ILE A 206 5.01 14.81 -2.80
CA ILE A 206 3.55 14.79 -2.81
C ILE A 206 3.02 13.95 -1.63
N VAL A 207 3.54 12.74 -1.40
CA VAL A 207 3.08 11.88 -0.29
C VAL A 207 3.34 12.56 1.05
N ARG A 208 4.52 13.16 1.25
CA ARG A 208 4.85 13.89 2.49
C ARG A 208 3.90 15.06 2.74
N GLN A 209 3.60 15.86 1.70
CA GLN A 209 2.66 16.97 1.81
C GLN A 209 1.27 16.47 2.17
N TRP A 210 0.80 15.40 1.51
CA TRP A 210 -0.52 14.83 1.78
C TRP A 210 -0.65 14.26 3.20
N LEU A 211 0.39 13.57 3.70
CA LEU A 211 0.41 13.07 5.08
C LEU A 211 0.41 14.19 6.14
N ALA A 212 0.95 15.35 5.81
CA ALA A 212 1.00 16.51 6.71
C ALA A 212 -0.29 17.35 6.70
N ASP A 213 -1.23 17.09 5.78
CA ASP A 213 -2.49 17.83 5.70
C ASP A 213 -3.43 17.42 6.84
N PRO A 214 -3.86 18.36 7.72
CA PRO A 214 -4.81 18.06 8.80
C PRO A 214 -6.14 17.49 8.30
N ALA A 215 -6.54 17.79 7.06
CA ALA A 215 -7.74 17.22 6.46
C ALA A 215 -7.58 15.72 6.17
N VAL A 216 -6.36 15.19 6.18
CA VAL A 216 -6.04 13.77 5.96
C VAL A 216 -5.88 13.01 7.30
N ALA A 217 -5.57 13.72 8.39
CA ALA A 217 -5.36 13.17 9.72
C ALA A 217 -6.60 12.45 10.29
#